data_090a189374e5a6196b455e6da386aff1
#
_entry.id   090a189374e5a6196b455e6da386aff1
#
_cell.length_a   1.000
_cell.length_b   1.000
_cell.length_c   1.000
_cell.angle_alpha   90.00
_cell.angle_beta   90.00
_cell.angle_gamma   90.00
#
_symmetry.space_group_name_H-M   'P 1'
#
loop_
_entity.id
_entity.type
_entity.pdbx_description
1 polymer ?
#
loop_
_entity_poly.entity_id
_entity_poly.type
_entity_poly.pdbx_seq_one_letter_code
_entity_poly.pdbx_strand_id
1 'polypeptide(L)'
;MRYYLLSILLSVLLTACGRNDRPVYPKEFIGNWVGVEKTDIGMRPILEVTDSTVAYDPGIGDTCRWFNSYHFVNDSLFLIYDEKDTNRCKVIELHDSILIIKGLLWNEKKAVSFVRQKKTRKDK
;
A
#
# COMPACT_ATOMS: atom_id res chain seq x y z
N MET A 1 28.99 33.28 16.87
CA MET A 1 27.58 33.02 17.14
C MET A 1 26.76 32.85 15.89
N ARG A 2 26.90 33.74 14.92
CA ARG A 2 26.14 33.63 13.67
C ARG A 2 26.35 32.31 12.95
N TYR A 3 27.55 31.79 12.99
CA TYR A 3 27.89 30.57 12.28
C TYR A 3 27.20 29.33 12.86
N TYR A 4 27.00 29.35 14.16
CA TYR A 4 26.34 28.23 14.83
C TYR A 4 24.87 28.16 14.49
N LEU A 5 24.22 29.35 14.40
CA LEU A 5 22.83 29.42 14.02
C LEU A 5 22.59 28.89 12.63
N LEU A 6 23.47 29.24 11.69
CA LEU A 6 23.37 28.75 10.32
C LEU A 6 23.55 27.25 10.24
N SER A 7 24.49 26.70 11.00
CA SER A 7 24.70 25.27 11.03
C SER A 7 23.49 24.53 11.57
N ILE A 8 22.88 25.05 12.61
CA ILE A 8 21.71 24.44 13.21
C ILE A 8 20.52 24.48 12.25
N LEU A 9 20.34 25.58 11.57
CA LEU A 9 19.28 25.70 10.58
C LEU A 9 19.45 24.72 9.46
N LEU A 10 20.65 24.57 8.97
CA LEU A 10 20.94 23.64 7.90
C LEU A 10 20.65 22.21 8.32
N SER A 11 21.02 21.84 9.53
CA SER A 11 20.76 20.52 10.06
C SER A 11 19.25 20.24 10.15
N VAL A 12 18.50 21.21 10.60
CA VAL A 12 17.06 21.07 10.70
C VAL A 12 16.41 20.88 9.33
N LEU A 13 16.87 21.64 8.34
CA LEU A 13 16.37 21.51 6.98
C LEU A 13 16.66 20.12 6.40
N LEU A 14 17.84 19.61 6.60
CA LEU A 14 18.19 18.28 6.14
C LEU A 14 17.32 17.21 6.79
N THR A 15 17.08 17.34 8.07
CA THR A 15 16.23 16.43 8.81
C THR A 15 14.79 16.47 8.29
N ALA A 16 14.28 17.67 8.04
CA ALA A 16 12.94 17.83 7.51
C ALA A 16 12.79 17.20 6.12
N CYS A 17 13.77 17.40 5.26
CA CYS A 17 13.77 16.78 3.94
C CYS A 17 13.76 15.27 4.04
N GLY A 18 14.58 14.71 4.92
CA GLY A 18 14.62 13.26 5.13
C GLY A 18 13.29 12.71 5.60
N ARG A 19 12.54 13.46 6.38
CA ARG A 19 11.23 13.03 6.82
C ARG A 19 10.21 13.05 5.71
N ASN A 20 10.27 14.05 4.85
CA ASN A 20 9.30 14.21 3.76
C ASN A 20 9.43 13.10 2.72
N ASP A 21 10.62 12.57 2.57
CA ASP A 21 10.89 11.51 1.61
C ASP A 21 10.78 10.13 2.24
N ARG A 22 10.15 10.06 3.40
CA ARG A 22 10.06 8.82 4.13
C ARG A 22 9.21 7.81 3.37
N PRO A 23 9.72 6.59 3.13
CA PRO A 23 8.96 5.59 2.42
C PRO A 23 7.80 5.06 3.25
N VAL A 24 6.82 4.49 2.57
CA VAL A 24 5.72 3.78 3.22
C VAL A 24 6.28 2.50 3.82
N TYR A 25 5.92 2.20 5.05
CA TYR A 25 6.45 1.02 5.73
C TYR A 25 5.62 -0.21 5.41
N PRO A 26 6.27 -1.33 5.08
CA PRO A 26 5.55 -2.59 4.86
C PRO A 26 4.67 -2.98 6.05
N LYS A 27 5.11 -2.66 7.23
CA LYS A 27 4.38 -2.92 8.46
C LYS A 27 2.97 -2.33 8.46
N GLU A 28 2.79 -1.13 7.94
CA GLU A 28 1.47 -0.49 7.85
C GLU A 28 0.61 -1.13 6.76
N PHE A 29 1.25 -1.69 5.76
CA PHE A 29 0.58 -2.32 4.65
C PHE A 29 0.10 -3.74 5.01
N ILE A 30 0.77 -4.42 5.91
CA ILE A 30 0.45 -5.80 6.28
C ILE A 30 -0.91 -5.86 6.95
N GLY A 31 -1.73 -6.80 6.50
CA GLY A 31 -3.06 -7.03 7.07
C GLY A 31 -4.06 -7.43 6.01
N ASN A 32 -5.30 -7.48 6.42
CA ASN A 32 -6.41 -7.79 5.53
C ASN A 32 -7.20 -6.52 5.27
N TRP A 33 -7.41 -6.23 4.01
CA TRP A 33 -8.06 -5.02 3.55
C TRP A 33 -9.30 -5.37 2.75
N VAL A 34 -10.39 -4.67 3.01
CA VAL A 34 -11.68 -4.89 2.33
C VAL A 34 -12.06 -3.61 1.61
N GLY A 35 -12.44 -3.73 0.36
CA GLY A 35 -12.85 -2.59 -0.45
C GLY A 35 -14.06 -1.89 0.13
N VAL A 36 -14.05 -0.57 0.05
CA VAL A 36 -15.15 0.25 0.54
C VAL A 36 -16.38 0.11 -0.37
N GLU A 37 -16.14 0.01 -1.67
CA GLU A 37 -17.22 -0.10 -2.65
C GLU A 37 -17.38 -1.52 -3.15
N LYS A 38 -18.62 -1.88 -3.44
CA LYS A 38 -18.91 -3.17 -4.06
C LYS A 38 -18.73 -3.09 -5.57
N THR A 39 -18.35 -4.21 -6.15
CA THR A 39 -18.28 -4.34 -7.60
C THR A 39 -19.67 -4.53 -8.19
N ASP A 40 -19.76 -4.60 -9.51
CA ASP A 40 -21.04 -4.78 -10.22
C ASP A 40 -21.77 -6.05 -9.81
N ILE A 41 -21.06 -7.07 -9.37
CA ILE A 41 -21.69 -8.30 -8.91
C ILE A 41 -21.96 -8.33 -7.40
N GLY A 42 -21.79 -7.18 -6.73
CA GLY A 42 -22.12 -7.04 -5.32
C GLY A 42 -21.07 -7.55 -4.36
N MET A 43 -19.87 -7.85 -4.83
CA MET A 43 -18.77 -8.30 -3.98
C MET A 43 -17.82 -7.15 -3.70
N ARG A 44 -17.17 -7.21 -2.55
CA ARG A 44 -16.13 -6.24 -2.21
C ARG A 44 -14.76 -6.81 -2.54
N PRO A 45 -13.89 -6.01 -3.14
CA PRO A 45 -12.52 -6.48 -3.35
C PRO A 45 -11.83 -6.72 -2.02
N ILE A 46 -10.95 -7.70 -2.00
CA ILE A 46 -10.22 -8.08 -0.79
C ILE A 46 -8.73 -8.12 -1.12
N LEU A 47 -7.93 -7.55 -0.24
CA LEU A 47 -6.49 -7.55 -0.38
C LEU A 47 -5.89 -8.13 0.90
N GLU A 48 -5.17 -9.22 0.76
CA GLU A 48 -4.49 -9.86 1.89
C GLU A 48 -3.01 -9.66 1.74
N VAL A 49 -2.40 -9.05 2.74
CA VAL A 49 -0.99 -8.72 2.71
C VAL A 49 -0.29 -9.34 3.90
N THR A 50 0.73 -10.12 3.61
CA THR A 50 1.63 -10.64 4.64
C THR A 50 2.95 -9.86 4.58
N ASP A 51 3.92 -10.28 5.35
CA ASP A 51 5.24 -9.65 5.31
C ASP A 51 5.99 -9.91 4.00
N SER A 52 5.54 -10.87 3.20
CA SER A 52 6.24 -11.22 1.97
C SER A 52 5.33 -11.37 0.75
N THR A 53 4.04 -11.58 0.93
CA THR A 53 3.13 -11.88 -0.18
C THR A 53 1.91 -10.97 -0.19
N VAL A 54 1.29 -10.88 -1.36
CA VAL A 54 0.03 -10.14 -1.53
C VAL A 54 -0.92 -11.00 -2.33
N ALA A 55 -2.16 -11.11 -1.85
CA ALA A 55 -3.24 -11.76 -2.60
C ALA A 55 -4.35 -10.74 -2.81
N TYR A 56 -4.77 -10.58 -4.03
CA TYR A 56 -5.80 -9.61 -4.38
C TYR A 56 -6.94 -10.29 -5.10
N ASP A 57 -8.12 -10.19 -4.49
CA ASP A 57 -9.38 -10.63 -5.09
C ASP A 57 -10.14 -9.37 -5.49
N PRO A 58 -10.27 -9.08 -6.80
CA PRO A 58 -10.94 -7.87 -7.23
C PRO A 58 -12.46 -7.89 -7.04
N GLY A 59 -13.03 -9.01 -6.62
CA GLY A 59 -14.46 -9.10 -6.38
C GLY A 59 -15.28 -9.24 -7.64
N ILE A 60 -14.70 -9.78 -8.71
CA ILE A 60 -15.39 -9.97 -9.98
C ILE A 60 -15.74 -11.43 -10.24
N GLY A 61 -15.54 -12.29 -9.27
CA GLY A 61 -16.12 -13.63 -9.26
C GLY A 61 -15.17 -14.80 -9.42
N ASP A 62 -14.10 -14.67 -10.18
CA ASP A 62 -13.32 -15.86 -10.50
C ASP A 62 -11.80 -15.68 -10.47
N THR A 63 -11.30 -14.50 -10.25
CA THR A 63 -9.86 -14.27 -10.40
C THR A 63 -9.26 -13.69 -9.13
N CYS A 64 -8.49 -14.49 -8.43
CA CYS A 64 -7.67 -14.02 -7.33
C CYS A 64 -6.22 -13.97 -7.83
N ARG A 65 -5.54 -12.86 -7.62
CA ARG A 65 -4.17 -12.70 -8.03
C ARG A 65 -3.25 -12.88 -6.84
N TRP A 66 -2.22 -13.65 -7.04
CA TRP A 66 -1.24 -13.93 -6.00
C TRP A 66 0.12 -13.39 -6.41
N PHE A 67 0.72 -12.59 -5.55
CA PHE A 67 2.05 -12.03 -5.79
C PHE A 67 3.02 -12.60 -4.77
N ASN A 68 4.13 -13.13 -5.27
CA ASN A 68 5.11 -13.82 -4.45
C ASN A 68 5.95 -12.89 -3.58
N SER A 69 6.06 -11.64 -3.99
CA SER A 69 6.81 -10.66 -3.23
C SER A 69 6.35 -9.26 -3.61
N TYR A 70 6.77 -8.30 -2.83
CA TYR A 70 6.47 -6.91 -3.10
C TYR A 70 7.52 -6.01 -2.46
N HIS A 71 7.64 -4.80 -2.98
CA HIS A 71 8.47 -3.79 -2.33
C HIS A 71 7.96 -2.39 -2.69
N PHE A 72 8.34 -1.44 -1.86
CA PHE A 72 7.98 -0.04 -2.05
C PHE A 72 9.19 0.74 -2.52
N VAL A 73 8.95 1.69 -3.42
CA VAL A 73 9.90 2.73 -3.78
C VAL A 73 9.10 4.03 -3.69
N ASN A 74 9.29 4.77 -2.61
CA ASN A 74 8.48 5.95 -2.30
C ASN A 74 7.00 5.58 -2.22
N ASP A 75 6.15 6.18 -3.04
CA ASP A 75 4.72 5.88 -3.08
C ASP A 75 4.35 4.82 -4.12
N SER A 76 5.34 4.24 -4.76
CA SER A 76 5.12 3.17 -5.72
C SER A 76 5.25 1.82 -5.05
N LEU A 77 4.30 0.95 -5.31
CA LEU A 77 4.29 -0.42 -4.82
C LEU A 77 4.48 -1.34 -6.01
N PHE A 78 5.50 -2.16 -5.94
CA PHE A 78 5.77 -3.15 -6.98
C PHE A 78 5.34 -4.51 -6.48
N LEU A 79 4.35 -5.08 -7.16
CA LEU A 79 3.84 -6.41 -6.86
C LEU A 79 4.46 -7.37 -7.86
N ILE A 80 5.20 -8.34 -7.37
CA ILE A 80 6.00 -9.23 -8.21
C ILE A 80 5.33 -10.58 -8.30
N TYR A 81 4.84 -10.88 -9.49
CA TYR A 81 4.16 -12.13 -9.78
C TYR A 81 5.18 -13.25 -10.02
N ASP A 82 6.14 -12.99 -10.89
CA ASP A 82 7.30 -13.85 -11.08
C ASP A 82 8.45 -12.95 -11.55
N GLU A 83 9.57 -13.56 -11.92
CA GLU A 83 10.76 -12.79 -12.29
C GLU A 83 10.55 -11.83 -13.45
N LYS A 84 9.57 -12.11 -14.30
CA LYS A 84 9.32 -11.34 -15.50
C LYS A 84 8.14 -10.39 -15.38
N ASP A 85 7.23 -10.67 -14.46
CA ASP A 85 5.99 -9.90 -14.35
C ASP A 85 5.94 -9.13 -13.05
N THR A 86 5.90 -7.82 -13.19
CA THR A 86 5.80 -6.91 -12.07
C THR A 86 4.64 -5.96 -12.33
N ASN A 87 3.76 -5.84 -11.36
CA ASN A 87 2.66 -4.89 -11.42
C ASN A 87 3.01 -3.68 -10.55
N ARG A 88 3.08 -2.53 -11.18
CA ARG A 88 3.38 -1.30 -10.47
C ARG A 88 2.10 -0.60 -10.07
N CYS A 89 1.97 -0.35 -8.79
CA CYS A 89 0.84 0.36 -8.22
C CYS A 89 1.30 1.67 -7.61
N LYS A 90 0.38 2.60 -7.49
CA LYS A 90 0.63 3.84 -6.77
C LYS A 90 -0.20 3.85 -5.50
N VAL A 91 0.45 4.01 -4.36
CA VAL A 91 -0.22 4.15 -3.08
C VAL A 91 -0.53 5.62 -2.88
N ILE A 92 -1.81 5.95 -2.88
CA ILE A 92 -2.25 7.33 -2.72
C ILE A 92 -2.33 7.67 -1.24
N GLU A 93 -2.79 6.73 -0.44
CA GLU A 93 -2.92 6.94 0.99
C GLU A 93 -2.78 5.60 1.72
N LEU A 94 -2.03 5.59 2.79
CA LEU A 94 -1.89 4.41 3.64
C LEU A 94 -1.78 4.86 5.09
N HIS A 95 -2.78 4.48 5.86
CA HIS A 95 -2.86 4.72 7.29
C HIS A 95 -3.15 3.41 8.00
N ASP A 96 -3.26 3.50 9.29
CA ASP A 96 -3.59 2.34 10.10
C ASP A 96 -4.90 1.66 9.69
N SER A 97 -5.87 2.42 9.22
CA SER A 97 -7.19 1.90 8.88
C SER A 97 -7.62 2.09 7.43
N ILE A 98 -6.87 2.84 6.65
CA ILE A 98 -7.27 3.20 5.28
C ILE A 98 -6.12 2.95 4.32
N LEU A 99 -6.43 2.35 3.18
CA LEU A 99 -5.51 2.18 2.07
C LEU A 99 -6.21 2.61 0.79
N ILE A 100 -5.62 3.54 0.07
CA ILE A 100 -6.11 3.92 -1.25
C ILE A 100 -4.97 3.66 -2.23
N ILE A 101 -5.24 2.82 -3.22
CA ILE A 101 -4.22 2.34 -4.13
C ILE A 101 -4.77 2.30 -5.54
N LYS A 102 -3.92 2.59 -6.50
CA LYS A 102 -4.27 2.63 -7.91
C LYS A 102 -3.37 1.67 -8.69
N GLY A 103 -3.95 0.95 -9.62
CA GLY A 103 -3.18 0.09 -10.49
C GLY A 103 -3.03 -1.35 -10.03
N LEU A 104 -3.89 -1.83 -9.14
CA LEU A 104 -3.87 -3.23 -8.70
C LEU A 104 -4.13 -4.21 -9.84
N LEU A 105 -4.89 -3.78 -10.82
CA LEU A 105 -5.05 -4.50 -12.08
C LEU A 105 -4.39 -3.67 -13.17
N TRP A 106 -3.74 -4.33 -14.12
CA TRP A 106 -2.95 -3.64 -15.13
C TRP A 106 -3.68 -2.52 -15.85
N ASN A 107 -4.98 -2.68 -16.07
CA ASN A 107 -5.79 -1.69 -16.78
C ASN A 107 -6.59 -0.79 -15.87
N GLU A 108 -6.37 -0.88 -14.58
CA GLU A 108 -7.16 -0.14 -13.62
C GLU A 108 -6.68 1.31 -13.54
N LYS A 109 -7.55 2.22 -13.93
CA LYS A 109 -7.25 3.65 -13.89
C LYS A 109 -7.81 4.33 -12.65
N LYS A 110 -8.75 3.68 -12.00
CA LYS A 110 -9.37 4.20 -10.78
C LYS A 110 -8.60 3.76 -9.55
N ALA A 111 -8.55 4.62 -8.57
CA ALA A 111 -8.05 4.22 -7.26
C ALA A 111 -9.11 3.41 -6.53
N VAL A 112 -8.67 2.40 -5.81
CA VAL A 112 -9.55 1.58 -4.98
C VAL A 112 -9.28 1.90 -3.54
N SER A 113 -10.33 2.14 -2.79
CA SER A 113 -10.23 2.45 -1.37
C SER A 113 -10.56 1.21 -0.55
N PHE A 114 -9.71 0.93 0.42
CA PHE A 114 -9.86 -0.21 1.32
C PHE A 114 -9.86 0.26 2.76
N VAL A 115 -10.55 -0.49 3.60
CA VAL A 115 -10.47 -0.33 5.04
C VAL A 115 -9.87 -1.58 5.63
N ARG A 116 -9.13 -1.42 6.72
CA ARG A 116 -8.50 -2.55 7.38
C ARG A 116 -9.56 -3.37 8.08
N GLN A 117 -9.56 -4.67 7.80
CA GLN A 117 -10.45 -5.59 8.47
C GLN A 117 -9.89 -5.93 9.83
N LYS A 118 -10.69 -5.72 10.86
CA LYS A 118 -10.27 -6.06 12.22
C LYS A 118 -10.57 -7.52 12.47
N LYS A 119 -9.64 -8.21 13.13
CA LYS A 119 -9.88 -9.57 13.55
C LYS A 119 -10.92 -9.58 14.65
N THR A 120 -11.92 -10.42 14.51
CA THR A 120 -12.88 -10.64 15.58
C THR A 120 -12.39 -11.76 16.48
N ARG A 121 -12.97 -11.85 17.67
CA ARG A 121 -12.58 -12.91 18.59
C ARG A 121 -12.88 -14.31 18.06
N LYS A 122 -13.85 -14.40 17.20
CA LYS A 122 -14.25 -15.67 16.61
C LYS A 122 -13.22 -16.24 15.65
N ASP A 123 -12.32 -15.42 15.20
CA ASP A 123 -11.32 -15.82 14.23
C ASP A 123 -10.08 -16.45 14.87
N LYS A 124 -10.14 -16.68 16.14
CA LYS A 124 -9.03 -17.31 16.85
C LYS A 124 -9.11 -18.81 16.81
#